data_339a354979f9836b3fb390efb7d25b73
#
_entry.id   339a354979f9836b3fb390efb7d25b73
#
_cell.length_a   1.000
_cell.length_b   1.000
_cell.length_c   1.000
_cell.angle_alpha   90.00
_cell.angle_beta   90.00
_cell.angle_gamma   90.00
#
_symmetry.space_group_name_H-M   'P 1'
#
loop_
_entity.id
_entity.type
_entity.pdbx_description
1 polymer ?
#
loop_
_entity_poly.entity_id
_entity_poly.type
_entity_poly.pdbx_seq_one_letter_code
_entity_poly.pdbx_strand_id
1 'polypeptide(L)'
;LPGWLLKCDEDVPRIFNEQLANCRTDYFDFYLVHSVHESSWPNYVKYHAYDQLNELRKAGKIKRLGFSFHGSAEQLPEILAAGDWDFVQLQLNYFDWDYQQSRKKYELCAAAGLQVIVMEPVRGGMLNTLCPEAAALLHQAAPEKSLASWAIRWVASLPNVLCVLSGMTTLEQVQDNVASMDPFIPLSTTEQDTLARALDVFKAQKLAPCTACKYCMPCPYGLDIPGILLHFNKCINEGRMPSSSRDSAYRQARRAFLVGYDRS
;
A
#
# COMPACT_ATOMS: atom_id res chain seq x y z
N LEU A 1 14.50 -0.64 -9.06
CA LEU A 1 15.48 0.45 -9.24
C LEU A 1 15.04 1.68 -8.47
N PRO A 2 15.72 2.09 -7.40
CA PRO A 2 15.39 3.30 -6.63
C PRO A 2 15.96 4.57 -7.30
N GLY A 3 15.09 5.52 -7.63
CA GLY A 3 15.45 6.74 -8.37
C GLY A 3 16.37 7.70 -7.62
N TRP A 4 16.32 7.72 -6.29
CA TRP A 4 17.19 8.58 -5.47
C TRP A 4 18.65 8.17 -5.45
N LEU A 5 18.98 6.96 -5.94
CA LEU A 5 20.37 6.49 -6.09
C LEU A 5 20.96 6.85 -7.46
N LEU A 6 20.15 7.31 -8.42
CA LEU A 6 20.61 7.67 -9.75
C LEU A 6 21.26 9.06 -9.74
N LYS A 7 22.52 9.14 -10.13
CA LYS A 7 23.32 10.36 -10.27
C LYS A 7 23.94 10.48 -11.67
N CYS A 8 24.08 9.38 -12.38
CA CYS A 8 24.57 9.27 -13.75
C CYS A 8 23.94 8.05 -14.44
N ASP A 9 24.12 7.92 -15.75
CA ASP A 9 23.55 6.81 -16.54
C ASP A 9 24.12 5.45 -16.12
N GLU A 10 25.37 5.39 -15.68
CA GLU A 10 26.05 4.17 -15.26
C GLU A 10 25.49 3.61 -13.95
N ASP A 11 24.73 4.39 -13.19
CA ASP A 11 24.12 3.92 -11.94
C ASP A 11 23.02 2.87 -12.19
N VAL A 12 22.32 2.93 -13.31
CA VAL A 12 21.25 1.96 -13.63
C VAL A 12 21.82 0.53 -13.70
N PRO A 13 22.79 0.21 -14.57
CA PRO A 13 23.37 -1.13 -14.64
C PRO A 13 24.17 -1.48 -13.38
N ARG A 14 24.85 -0.53 -12.73
CA ARG A 14 25.57 -0.77 -11.48
C ARG A 14 24.64 -1.27 -10.39
N ILE A 15 23.55 -0.52 -10.10
CA ILE A 15 22.56 -0.88 -9.07
C ILE A 15 21.91 -2.22 -9.40
N PHE A 16 21.55 -2.45 -10.66
CA PHE A 16 20.97 -3.71 -11.10
C PHE A 16 21.89 -4.90 -10.81
N ASN A 17 23.18 -4.80 -11.18
CA ASN A 17 24.16 -5.87 -10.95
C ASN A 17 24.43 -6.09 -9.46
N GLU A 18 24.48 -5.03 -8.64
CA GLU A 18 24.58 -5.15 -7.19
C GLU A 18 23.39 -5.91 -6.60
N GLN A 19 22.17 -5.66 -7.10
CA GLN A 19 20.97 -6.38 -6.66
C GLN A 19 20.98 -7.85 -7.08
N LEU A 20 21.42 -8.17 -8.30
CA LEU A 20 21.61 -9.57 -8.73
C LEU A 20 22.60 -10.30 -7.80
N ALA A 21 23.72 -9.67 -7.49
CA ALA A 21 24.72 -10.25 -6.60
C ALA A 21 24.17 -10.47 -5.17
N ASN A 22 23.44 -9.49 -4.63
CA ASN A 22 22.84 -9.57 -3.31
C ASN A 22 21.76 -10.67 -3.23
N CYS A 23 20.99 -10.86 -4.31
CA CYS A 23 19.96 -11.89 -4.41
C CYS A 23 20.52 -13.26 -4.82
N ARG A 24 21.83 -13.34 -5.18
CA ARG A 24 22.51 -14.56 -5.67
C ARG A 24 21.75 -15.19 -6.83
N THR A 25 21.38 -14.37 -7.82
CA THR A 25 20.65 -14.80 -9.01
C THR A 25 21.23 -14.16 -10.26
N ASP A 26 20.95 -14.73 -11.43
CA ASP A 26 21.41 -14.24 -12.72
C ASP A 26 20.36 -13.38 -13.45
N TYR A 27 19.11 -13.36 -12.95
CA TYR A 27 17.99 -12.62 -13.53
C TYR A 27 16.91 -12.33 -12.48
N PHE A 28 15.99 -11.44 -12.82
CA PHE A 28 14.77 -11.22 -12.04
C PHE A 28 13.53 -11.55 -12.88
N ASP A 29 12.57 -12.29 -12.29
CA ASP A 29 11.27 -12.53 -12.92
C ASP A 29 10.47 -11.24 -13.02
N PHE A 30 10.48 -10.43 -11.97
CA PHE A 30 9.85 -9.11 -11.91
C PHE A 30 10.86 -8.08 -11.44
N TYR A 31 10.99 -6.99 -12.19
CA TYR A 31 11.81 -5.86 -11.81
C TYR A 31 11.04 -4.57 -12.03
N LEU A 32 11.15 -3.61 -11.11
CA LEU A 32 10.37 -2.38 -11.20
C LEU A 32 11.21 -1.11 -10.98
N VAL A 33 10.81 -0.05 -11.66
CA VAL A 33 11.19 1.32 -11.36
C VAL A 33 10.42 1.73 -10.10
N HIS A 34 11.15 2.06 -9.02
CA HIS A 34 10.56 2.18 -7.68
C HIS A 34 10.09 3.61 -7.38
N SER A 35 8.93 3.74 -6.75
CA SER A 35 8.40 5.01 -6.23
C SER A 35 8.27 6.12 -7.30
N VAL A 36 7.60 5.79 -8.40
CA VAL A 36 7.34 6.75 -9.48
C VAL A 36 6.23 7.71 -9.06
N HIS A 37 6.54 8.99 -9.08
CA HIS A 37 5.65 10.12 -8.84
C HIS A 37 6.22 11.40 -9.48
N GLU A 38 5.50 12.51 -9.40
CA GLU A 38 5.82 13.77 -10.09
C GLU A 38 7.27 14.24 -9.88
N SER A 39 7.79 14.15 -8.66
CA SER A 39 9.14 14.63 -8.36
C SER A 39 10.24 13.60 -8.60
N SER A 40 9.93 12.31 -8.69
CA SER A 40 10.93 11.25 -8.97
C SER A 40 11.05 10.92 -10.46
N TRP A 41 9.97 11.03 -11.21
CA TRP A 41 9.93 10.67 -12.62
C TRP A 41 10.97 11.41 -13.51
N PRO A 42 11.16 12.73 -13.36
CA PRO A 42 12.18 13.45 -14.14
C PRO A 42 13.59 12.86 -14.00
N ASN A 43 13.92 12.29 -12.84
CA ASN A 43 15.23 11.67 -12.62
C ASN A 43 15.39 10.36 -13.40
N TYR A 44 14.33 9.55 -13.50
CA TYR A 44 14.34 8.33 -14.31
C TYR A 44 14.45 8.64 -15.81
N VAL A 45 13.77 9.69 -16.29
CA VAL A 45 13.87 10.16 -17.68
C VAL A 45 15.28 10.67 -17.97
N LYS A 46 15.82 11.52 -17.08
CA LYS A 46 17.16 12.13 -17.23
C LYS A 46 18.25 11.09 -17.42
N TYR A 47 18.19 9.98 -16.70
CA TYR A 47 19.19 8.91 -16.74
C TYR A 47 18.76 7.69 -17.56
N HIS A 48 17.84 7.86 -18.50
CA HIS A 48 17.40 6.84 -19.47
C HIS A 48 17.09 5.49 -18.83
N ALA A 49 16.49 5.54 -17.62
CA ALA A 49 16.32 4.33 -16.81
C ALA A 49 15.47 3.25 -17.49
N TYR A 50 14.36 3.66 -18.15
CA TYR A 50 13.53 2.70 -18.89
C TYR A 50 14.32 2.02 -20.02
N ASP A 51 15.02 2.79 -20.85
CA ASP A 51 15.73 2.26 -22.01
C ASP A 51 16.80 1.23 -21.57
N GLN A 52 17.59 1.59 -20.57
CA GLN A 52 18.63 0.71 -20.02
C GLN A 52 18.04 -0.57 -19.41
N LEU A 53 16.95 -0.48 -18.65
CA LEU A 53 16.27 -1.65 -18.09
C LEU A 53 15.62 -2.51 -19.18
N ASN A 54 15.11 -1.89 -20.25
CA ASN A 54 14.55 -2.60 -21.38
C ASN A 54 15.61 -3.37 -22.16
N GLU A 55 16.84 -2.85 -22.29
CA GLU A 55 17.96 -3.62 -22.83
C GLU A 55 18.31 -4.82 -21.95
N LEU A 56 18.27 -4.69 -20.63
CA LEU A 56 18.43 -5.81 -19.69
C LEU A 56 17.29 -6.84 -19.83
N ARG A 57 16.06 -6.38 -20.11
CA ARG A 57 14.92 -7.26 -20.42
C ARG A 57 15.15 -8.03 -21.72
N LYS A 58 15.58 -7.37 -22.79
CA LYS A 58 15.93 -8.02 -24.06
C LYS A 58 17.06 -9.04 -23.91
N ALA A 59 18.02 -8.76 -23.02
CA ALA A 59 19.12 -9.67 -22.69
C ALA A 59 18.69 -10.84 -21.77
N GLY A 60 17.40 -10.94 -21.40
CA GLY A 60 16.88 -12.01 -20.53
C GLY A 60 17.22 -11.86 -19.05
N LYS A 61 17.78 -10.72 -18.62
CA LYS A 61 18.10 -10.43 -17.23
C LYS A 61 16.88 -9.96 -16.42
N ILE A 62 15.85 -9.47 -17.10
CA ILE A 62 14.54 -9.12 -16.56
C ILE A 62 13.50 -9.84 -17.42
N LYS A 63 12.57 -10.59 -16.81
CA LYS A 63 11.47 -11.21 -17.54
C LYS A 63 10.26 -10.28 -17.67
N ARG A 64 9.92 -9.54 -16.59
CA ARG A 64 8.81 -8.59 -16.53
C ARG A 64 9.31 -7.28 -15.94
N LEU A 65 9.17 -6.21 -16.71
CA LEU A 65 9.56 -4.85 -16.31
C LEU A 65 8.32 -4.01 -16.00
N GLY A 66 8.30 -3.40 -14.83
CA GLY A 66 7.18 -2.58 -14.38
C GLY A 66 7.62 -1.37 -13.56
N PHE A 67 6.67 -0.77 -12.87
CA PHE A 67 6.95 0.34 -11.95
C PHE A 67 6.00 0.34 -10.75
N SER A 68 6.43 0.90 -9.62
CA SER A 68 5.53 1.22 -8.50
C SER A 68 5.14 2.69 -8.58
N PHE A 69 3.83 2.97 -8.52
CA PHE A 69 3.30 4.30 -8.77
C PHE A 69 2.65 4.90 -7.52
N HIS A 70 3.06 6.13 -7.19
CA HIS A 70 2.59 6.90 -6.04
C HIS A 70 2.11 8.31 -6.42
N GLY A 71 2.14 8.65 -7.71
CA GLY A 71 1.72 9.95 -8.24
C GLY A 71 0.21 10.10 -8.37
N SER A 72 -0.22 11.23 -8.93
CA SER A 72 -1.61 11.53 -9.27
C SER A 72 -2.09 10.72 -10.47
N ALA A 73 -3.41 10.55 -10.61
CA ALA A 73 -3.97 9.88 -11.79
C ALA A 73 -3.73 10.68 -13.07
N GLU A 74 -3.48 11.99 -12.98
CA GLU A 74 -3.18 12.88 -14.09
C GLU A 74 -1.79 12.62 -14.69
N GLN A 75 -0.82 12.21 -13.84
CA GLN A 75 0.54 11.88 -14.30
C GLN A 75 0.64 10.50 -14.93
N LEU A 76 -0.21 9.56 -14.49
CA LEU A 76 -0.08 8.15 -14.88
C LEU A 76 -0.06 7.91 -16.41
N PRO A 77 -0.84 8.60 -17.25
CA PRO A 77 -0.78 8.45 -18.71
C PRO A 77 0.59 8.73 -19.32
N GLU A 78 1.34 9.72 -18.80
CA GLU A 78 2.71 10.00 -19.21
C GLU A 78 3.63 8.80 -18.97
N ILE A 79 3.54 8.22 -17.78
CA ILE A 79 4.36 7.07 -17.40
C ILE A 79 4.01 5.83 -18.25
N LEU A 80 2.70 5.60 -18.47
CA LEU A 80 2.22 4.51 -19.32
C LEU A 80 2.73 4.62 -20.75
N ALA A 81 2.77 5.84 -21.30
CA ALA A 81 3.25 6.10 -22.65
C ALA A 81 4.79 6.05 -22.80
N ALA A 82 5.53 6.13 -21.70
CA ALA A 82 6.99 6.17 -21.72
C ALA A 82 7.65 4.80 -21.96
N GLY A 83 6.89 3.71 -21.94
CA GLY A 83 7.46 2.38 -22.14
C GLY A 83 6.42 1.29 -22.36
N ASP A 84 6.91 0.17 -22.85
CA ASP A 84 6.14 -1.09 -22.93
C ASP A 84 6.27 -1.85 -21.61
N TRP A 85 5.44 -1.49 -20.66
CA TRP A 85 5.43 -2.03 -19.31
C TRP A 85 4.67 -3.36 -19.24
N ASP A 86 5.17 -4.31 -18.45
CA ASP A 86 4.51 -5.60 -18.22
C ASP A 86 3.53 -5.55 -17.04
N PHE A 87 3.78 -4.72 -16.03
CA PHE A 87 2.93 -4.58 -14.85
C PHE A 87 3.11 -3.23 -14.15
N VAL A 88 2.17 -2.91 -13.29
CA VAL A 88 2.25 -1.77 -12.38
C VAL A 88 1.97 -2.21 -10.95
N GLN A 89 2.68 -1.63 -9.97
CA GLN A 89 2.37 -1.83 -8.56
C GLN A 89 1.65 -0.58 -8.02
N LEU A 90 0.42 -0.76 -7.55
CA LEU A 90 -0.46 0.29 -7.03
C LEU A 90 -0.85 0.04 -5.57
N GLN A 91 -1.01 1.11 -4.81
CA GLN A 91 -1.68 1.07 -3.52
C GLN A 91 -3.19 0.98 -3.75
N LEU A 92 -3.78 -0.17 -3.41
CA LEU A 92 -5.22 -0.41 -3.54
C LEU A 92 -5.78 -1.07 -2.29
N ASN A 93 -6.88 -0.53 -1.81
CA ASN A 93 -7.73 -1.10 -0.77
C ASN A 93 -9.13 -0.49 -0.88
N TYR A 94 -10.12 -1.09 -0.24
CA TYR A 94 -11.52 -0.63 -0.33
C TYR A 94 -11.76 0.75 0.31
N PHE A 95 -10.89 1.18 1.25
CA PHE A 95 -11.00 2.50 1.88
C PHE A 95 -10.53 3.61 0.94
N ASP A 96 -9.39 3.42 0.27
CA ASP A 96 -8.77 4.41 -0.62
C ASP A 96 -9.35 4.37 -2.04
N TRP A 97 -10.27 3.44 -2.34
CA TRP A 97 -10.79 3.22 -3.69
C TRP A 97 -11.36 4.49 -4.34
N ASP A 98 -12.21 5.21 -3.62
CA ASP A 98 -12.74 6.51 -4.04
C ASP A 98 -11.93 7.69 -3.49
N TYR A 99 -11.07 7.43 -2.51
CA TYR A 99 -10.13 8.37 -1.94
C TYR A 99 -8.78 8.25 -2.67
N GLN A 100 -7.97 9.29 -2.76
CA GLN A 100 -6.66 9.28 -3.46
C GLN A 100 -6.72 8.84 -4.93
N GLN A 101 -7.87 8.89 -5.59
CA GLN A 101 -8.07 8.52 -7.00
C GLN A 101 -7.63 7.07 -7.34
N SER A 102 -7.65 6.15 -6.36
CA SER A 102 -7.15 4.78 -6.57
C SER A 102 -7.93 4.05 -7.66
N ARG A 103 -9.26 4.22 -7.71
CA ARG A 103 -10.12 3.69 -8.79
C ARG A 103 -9.65 4.17 -10.16
N LYS A 104 -9.46 5.48 -10.34
CA LYS A 104 -9.04 6.07 -11.60
C LYS A 104 -7.69 5.56 -12.08
N LYS A 105 -6.72 5.41 -11.15
CA LYS A 105 -5.40 4.84 -11.47
C LYS A 105 -5.53 3.38 -11.91
N TYR A 106 -6.32 2.57 -11.20
CA TYR A 106 -6.58 1.18 -11.57
C TYR A 106 -7.23 1.07 -12.95
N GLU A 107 -8.26 1.87 -13.23
CA GLU A 107 -8.97 1.88 -14.50
C GLU A 107 -8.08 2.30 -15.67
N LEU A 108 -7.20 3.29 -15.47
CA LEU A 108 -6.19 3.69 -16.47
C LEU A 108 -5.22 2.54 -16.79
N CYS A 109 -4.74 1.82 -15.78
CA CYS A 109 -3.87 0.66 -15.99
C CYS A 109 -4.60 -0.48 -16.69
N ALA A 110 -5.85 -0.76 -16.29
CA ALA A 110 -6.68 -1.78 -16.93
C ALA A 110 -6.96 -1.45 -18.40
N ALA A 111 -7.27 -0.18 -18.71
CA ALA A 111 -7.47 0.29 -20.09
C ALA A 111 -6.19 0.20 -20.95
N ALA A 112 -5.02 0.33 -20.33
CA ALA A 112 -3.72 0.11 -20.97
C ALA A 112 -3.32 -1.37 -21.08
N GLY A 113 -4.16 -2.31 -20.60
CA GLY A 113 -3.86 -3.75 -20.60
C GLY A 113 -2.81 -4.19 -19.57
N LEU A 114 -2.44 -3.31 -18.63
CA LEU A 114 -1.45 -3.59 -17.59
C LEU A 114 -2.06 -4.31 -16.41
N GLN A 115 -1.45 -5.44 -16.01
CA GLN A 115 -1.81 -6.12 -14.77
C GLN A 115 -1.29 -5.36 -13.54
N VAL A 116 -2.04 -5.45 -12.45
CA VAL A 116 -1.75 -4.73 -11.22
C VAL A 116 -1.25 -5.67 -10.13
N ILE A 117 -0.09 -5.33 -9.55
CA ILE A 117 0.37 -5.86 -8.27
C ILE A 117 -0.10 -4.89 -7.19
N VAL A 118 -0.83 -5.40 -6.19
CA VAL A 118 -1.39 -4.57 -5.13
C VAL A 118 -0.42 -4.46 -3.96
N MET A 119 -0.13 -3.24 -3.54
CA MET A 119 0.51 -2.94 -2.25
C MET A 119 -0.50 -2.29 -1.30
N GLU A 120 -0.25 -2.39 0.00
CA GLU A 120 -1.09 -1.82 1.06
C GLU A 120 -2.57 -2.29 1.06
N PRO A 121 -2.86 -3.57 0.86
CA PRO A 121 -4.23 -4.07 0.82
C PRO A 121 -4.98 -3.82 2.13
N VAL A 122 -4.29 -3.83 3.27
CA VAL A 122 -4.82 -3.56 4.61
C VAL A 122 -4.48 -2.16 5.14
N ARG A 123 -3.93 -1.28 4.30
CA ARG A 123 -3.63 0.13 4.60
C ARG A 123 -2.80 0.30 5.88
N GLY A 124 -1.60 -0.31 5.89
CA GLY A 124 -0.72 -0.27 7.06
C GLY A 124 -1.32 -0.91 8.33
N GLY A 125 -2.28 -1.83 8.17
CA GLY A 125 -2.98 -2.49 9.28
C GLY A 125 -4.26 -1.78 9.74
N MET A 126 -4.58 -0.58 9.24
CA MET A 126 -5.76 0.19 9.64
C MET A 126 -7.07 -0.59 9.40
N LEU A 127 -7.14 -1.34 8.29
CA LEU A 127 -8.34 -2.09 7.92
C LEU A 127 -8.49 -3.40 8.71
N ASN A 128 -7.50 -3.76 9.52
CA ASN A 128 -7.61 -4.85 10.50
C ASN A 128 -8.08 -4.36 11.89
N THR A 129 -8.25 -3.05 12.08
CA THR A 129 -8.66 -2.43 13.35
C THR A 129 -9.79 -1.44 13.12
N LEU A 130 -10.92 -1.92 12.58
CA LEU A 130 -12.11 -1.11 12.37
C LEU A 130 -12.77 -0.76 13.70
N CYS A 131 -13.60 0.31 13.72
CA CYS A 131 -14.43 0.60 14.89
C CYS A 131 -15.40 -0.57 15.18
N PRO A 132 -15.83 -0.75 16.45
CA PRO A 132 -16.64 -1.89 16.88
C PRO A 132 -17.88 -2.13 16.00
N GLU A 133 -18.58 -1.05 15.61
CA GLU A 133 -19.80 -1.11 14.82
C GLU A 133 -19.52 -1.61 13.39
N ALA A 134 -18.47 -1.14 12.76
CA ALA A 134 -18.07 -1.59 11.43
C ALA A 134 -17.56 -3.04 11.47
N ALA A 135 -16.74 -3.38 12.48
CA ALA A 135 -16.25 -4.75 12.67
C ALA A 135 -17.40 -5.74 12.91
N ALA A 136 -18.42 -5.36 13.70
CA ALA A 136 -19.58 -6.20 13.98
C ALA A 136 -20.35 -6.58 12.71
N LEU A 137 -20.49 -5.66 11.74
CA LEU A 137 -21.15 -5.95 10.46
C LEU A 137 -20.43 -7.05 9.68
N LEU A 138 -19.09 -7.00 9.65
CA LEU A 138 -18.28 -7.99 8.94
C LEU A 138 -18.25 -9.34 9.67
N HIS A 139 -18.13 -9.35 11.00
CA HIS A 139 -18.18 -10.57 11.78
C HIS A 139 -19.54 -11.26 11.79
N GLN A 140 -20.65 -10.51 11.70
CA GLN A 140 -21.98 -11.11 11.54
C GLN A 140 -22.14 -11.81 10.18
N ALA A 141 -21.54 -11.25 9.12
CA ALA A 141 -21.63 -11.82 7.78
C ALA A 141 -20.71 -13.04 7.59
N ALA A 142 -19.53 -13.05 8.23
CA ALA A 142 -18.57 -14.15 8.15
C ALA A 142 -17.77 -14.23 9.48
N PRO A 143 -18.31 -14.92 10.50
CA PRO A 143 -17.69 -14.99 11.84
C PRO A 143 -16.30 -15.61 11.86
N GLU A 144 -16.01 -16.49 10.89
CA GLU A 144 -14.73 -17.21 10.76
C GLU A 144 -13.66 -16.40 10.01
N LYS A 145 -14.02 -15.25 9.43
CA LYS A 145 -13.11 -14.42 8.64
C LYS A 145 -12.55 -13.27 9.44
N SER A 146 -11.23 -13.06 9.35
CA SER A 146 -10.59 -11.88 9.90
C SER A 146 -10.97 -10.60 9.14
N LEU A 147 -10.82 -9.44 9.78
CA LEU A 147 -11.02 -8.15 9.09
C LEU A 147 -10.01 -7.96 7.95
N ALA A 148 -8.77 -8.46 8.11
CA ALA A 148 -7.76 -8.43 7.07
C ALA A 148 -8.16 -9.25 5.84
N SER A 149 -8.81 -10.40 6.04
CA SER A 149 -9.28 -11.26 4.94
C SER A 149 -10.29 -10.55 4.03
N TRP A 150 -11.16 -9.72 4.57
CA TRP A 150 -12.08 -8.89 3.78
C TRP A 150 -11.33 -7.94 2.85
N ALA A 151 -10.29 -7.28 3.35
CA ALA A 151 -9.49 -6.34 2.57
C ALA A 151 -8.67 -7.06 1.46
N ILE A 152 -8.05 -8.19 1.79
CA ILE A 152 -7.26 -8.98 0.85
C ILE A 152 -8.16 -9.58 -0.24
N ARG A 153 -9.28 -10.18 0.13
CA ARG A 153 -10.24 -10.74 -0.82
C ARG A 153 -10.87 -9.66 -1.71
N TRP A 154 -11.11 -8.45 -1.17
CA TRP A 154 -11.65 -7.36 -1.96
C TRP A 154 -10.70 -6.97 -3.11
N VAL A 155 -9.43 -6.71 -2.83
CA VAL A 155 -8.47 -6.36 -3.90
C VAL A 155 -8.22 -7.52 -4.84
N ALA A 156 -8.17 -8.76 -4.34
CA ALA A 156 -7.99 -9.95 -5.15
C ALA A 156 -9.20 -10.25 -6.06
N SER A 157 -10.39 -9.73 -5.71
CA SER A 157 -11.59 -9.85 -6.54
C SER A 157 -11.61 -8.90 -7.74
N LEU A 158 -10.68 -7.95 -7.83
CA LEU A 158 -10.58 -7.03 -8.97
C LEU A 158 -9.99 -7.77 -10.19
N PRO A 159 -10.63 -7.72 -11.37
CA PRO A 159 -10.29 -8.59 -12.51
C PRO A 159 -8.86 -8.46 -13.02
N ASN A 160 -8.24 -7.28 -12.86
CA ASN A 160 -6.91 -6.99 -13.42
C ASN A 160 -5.77 -7.13 -12.38
N VAL A 161 -6.05 -7.70 -11.21
CA VAL A 161 -5.04 -7.93 -10.17
C VAL A 161 -4.30 -9.23 -10.44
N LEU A 162 -2.97 -9.12 -10.56
CA LEU A 162 -2.05 -10.25 -10.73
C LEU A 162 -1.66 -10.86 -9.38
N CYS A 163 -1.35 -10.01 -8.41
CA CYS A 163 -0.81 -10.41 -7.12
C CYS A 163 -1.16 -9.39 -6.03
N VAL A 164 -1.36 -9.87 -4.81
CA VAL A 164 -1.58 -9.05 -3.61
C VAL A 164 -0.38 -9.21 -2.68
N LEU A 165 0.33 -8.12 -2.41
CA LEU A 165 1.45 -8.09 -1.47
C LEU A 165 0.93 -7.80 -0.07
N SER A 166 1.27 -8.63 0.89
CA SER A 166 0.92 -8.43 2.29
C SER A 166 2.16 -8.45 3.18
N GLY A 167 2.28 -7.45 4.07
CA GLY A 167 3.34 -7.36 5.07
C GLY A 167 2.98 -8.18 6.32
N MET A 168 3.37 -9.45 6.33
CA MET A 168 3.12 -10.38 7.44
C MET A 168 4.33 -10.42 8.37
N THR A 169 4.11 -10.24 9.67
CA THR A 169 5.17 -10.27 10.70
C THR A 169 5.04 -11.42 11.68
N THR A 170 3.89 -12.11 11.68
CA THR A 170 3.65 -13.29 12.53
C THR A 170 3.16 -14.46 11.70
N LEU A 171 3.31 -15.69 12.25
CA LEU A 171 2.86 -16.90 11.60
C LEU A 171 1.34 -16.92 11.41
N GLU A 172 0.59 -16.39 12.39
CA GLU A 172 -0.87 -16.31 12.34
C GLU A 172 -1.34 -15.46 11.18
N GLN A 173 -0.65 -14.33 10.90
CA GLN A 173 -0.95 -13.49 9.73
C GLN A 173 -0.69 -14.23 8.41
N VAL A 174 0.38 -15.02 8.33
CA VAL A 174 0.64 -15.87 7.16
C VAL A 174 -0.47 -16.89 6.96
N GLN A 175 -0.86 -17.60 8.03
CA GLN A 175 -1.92 -18.61 8.01
C GLN A 175 -3.27 -18.00 7.58
N ASP A 176 -3.64 -16.84 8.12
CA ASP A 176 -4.88 -16.14 7.79
C ASP A 176 -4.90 -15.69 6.32
N ASN A 177 -3.79 -15.13 5.85
CA ASN A 177 -3.68 -14.68 4.46
C ASN A 177 -3.70 -15.86 3.47
N VAL A 178 -3.03 -16.97 3.79
CA VAL A 178 -3.08 -18.19 2.97
C VAL A 178 -4.50 -18.74 2.96
N ALA A 179 -5.17 -18.87 4.12
CA ALA A 179 -6.55 -19.34 4.19
C ALA A 179 -7.56 -18.41 3.47
N SER A 180 -7.21 -17.15 3.26
CA SER A 180 -8.03 -16.19 2.50
C SER A 180 -7.86 -16.36 0.99
N MET A 181 -6.74 -16.94 0.54
CA MET A 181 -6.35 -17.02 -0.88
C MET A 181 -6.32 -18.45 -1.43
N ASP A 182 -6.35 -19.49 -0.57
CA ASP A 182 -6.31 -20.89 -0.99
C ASP A 182 -7.36 -21.74 -0.25
N PRO A 183 -8.48 -22.14 -0.90
CA PRO A 183 -8.87 -21.71 -2.24
C PRO A 183 -9.38 -20.26 -2.28
N PHE A 184 -8.99 -19.49 -3.30
CA PHE A 184 -9.49 -18.13 -3.46
C PHE A 184 -10.95 -18.14 -3.92
N ILE A 185 -11.79 -17.45 -3.13
CA ILE A 185 -13.21 -17.22 -3.45
C ILE A 185 -13.43 -15.71 -3.49
N PRO A 186 -13.76 -15.13 -4.66
CA PRO A 186 -14.08 -13.72 -4.79
C PRO A 186 -15.22 -13.30 -3.85
N LEU A 187 -15.24 -12.03 -3.45
CA LEU A 187 -16.36 -11.50 -2.69
C LEU A 187 -17.65 -11.57 -3.50
N SER A 188 -18.67 -12.22 -2.93
CA SER A 188 -20.03 -12.20 -3.48
C SER A 188 -20.62 -10.78 -3.42
N THR A 189 -21.68 -10.52 -4.21
CA THR A 189 -22.40 -9.24 -4.18
C THR A 189 -22.86 -8.88 -2.76
N THR A 190 -23.39 -9.85 -2.00
CA THR A 190 -23.84 -9.64 -0.62
C THR A 190 -22.68 -9.25 0.30
N GLU A 191 -21.50 -9.88 0.14
CA GLU A 191 -20.29 -9.51 0.91
C GLU A 191 -19.81 -8.11 0.52
N GLN A 192 -19.83 -7.75 -0.77
CA GLN A 192 -19.47 -6.40 -1.23
C GLN A 192 -20.40 -5.34 -0.64
N ASP A 193 -21.73 -5.58 -0.63
CA ASP A 193 -22.70 -4.67 -0.01
C ASP A 193 -22.49 -4.54 1.50
N THR A 194 -22.15 -5.63 2.17
CA THR A 194 -21.84 -5.62 3.61
C THR A 194 -20.58 -4.85 3.89
N LEU A 195 -19.54 -5.04 3.08
CA LEU A 195 -18.29 -4.30 3.19
C LEU A 195 -18.49 -2.80 2.94
N ALA A 196 -19.33 -2.43 1.95
CA ALA A 196 -19.67 -1.03 1.68
C ALA A 196 -20.35 -0.38 2.89
N ARG A 197 -21.34 -1.03 3.50
CA ARG A 197 -21.98 -0.53 4.72
C ARG A 197 -21.02 -0.40 5.90
N ALA A 198 -20.14 -1.38 6.10
CA ALA A 198 -19.11 -1.31 7.15
C ALA A 198 -18.14 -0.14 6.89
N LEU A 199 -17.77 0.10 5.63
CA LEU A 199 -16.94 1.21 5.22
C LEU A 199 -17.59 2.57 5.49
N ASP A 200 -18.90 2.73 5.21
CA ASP A 200 -19.63 3.96 5.50
C ASP A 200 -19.63 4.28 7.01
N VAL A 201 -19.90 3.25 7.85
CA VAL A 201 -19.81 3.38 9.30
C VAL A 201 -18.41 3.79 9.74
N PHE A 202 -17.38 3.16 9.17
CA PHE A 202 -15.99 3.44 9.50
C PHE A 202 -15.55 4.85 9.07
N LYS A 203 -15.94 5.30 7.88
CA LYS A 203 -15.64 6.65 7.37
C LYS A 203 -16.32 7.76 8.20
N ALA A 204 -17.47 7.47 8.80
CA ALA A 204 -18.16 8.42 9.68
C ALA A 204 -17.35 8.78 10.95
N GLN A 205 -16.34 8.00 11.31
CA GLN A 205 -15.51 8.16 12.52
C GLN A 205 -14.51 9.33 12.46
N LYS A 206 -14.46 10.14 11.42
CA LYS A 206 -13.54 11.30 11.28
C LYS A 206 -12.08 10.97 11.58
N LEU A 207 -11.59 9.86 11.06
CA LEU A 207 -10.20 9.42 11.22
C LEU A 207 -9.22 10.33 10.48
N ALA A 208 -8.00 10.45 11.00
CA ALA A 208 -6.89 11.05 10.25
C ALA A 208 -6.48 10.10 9.11
N PRO A 209 -6.33 10.60 7.85
CA PRO A 209 -6.04 9.75 6.68
C PRO A 209 -4.57 9.33 6.60
N CYS A 210 -3.97 8.91 7.71
CA CYS A 210 -2.58 8.47 7.79
C CYS A 210 -2.44 7.00 7.39
N THR A 211 -1.51 6.71 6.47
CA THR A 211 -1.16 5.34 6.03
C THR A 211 0.13 4.82 6.67
N ALA A 212 0.76 5.59 7.55
CA ALA A 212 2.07 5.29 8.12
C ALA A 212 3.21 5.14 7.08
N CYS A 213 3.06 5.69 5.89
CA CYS A 213 4.06 5.64 4.82
C CYS A 213 5.39 6.35 5.15
N LYS A 214 5.43 7.16 6.23
CA LYS A 214 6.59 7.90 6.74
C LYS A 214 7.17 8.96 5.77
N TYR A 215 6.46 9.33 4.69
CA TYR A 215 6.92 10.41 3.80
C TYR A 215 7.03 11.78 4.49
N CYS A 216 6.36 11.96 5.63
CA CYS A 216 6.48 13.14 6.48
C CYS A 216 7.68 13.06 7.46
N MET A 217 8.52 12.02 7.38
CA MET A 217 9.67 11.81 8.26
C MET A 217 10.99 11.93 7.48
N PRO A 218 12.06 12.46 8.10
CA PRO A 218 12.09 13.02 9.46
C PRO A 218 11.36 14.37 9.54
N CYS A 219 10.61 14.57 10.62
CA CYS A 219 9.97 15.86 10.86
C CYS A 219 11.01 16.90 11.32
N PRO A 220 11.07 18.10 10.71
CA PRO A 220 12.04 19.12 11.11
C PRO A 220 11.84 19.65 12.53
N TYR A 221 10.68 19.40 13.13
CA TYR A 221 10.35 19.74 14.52
C TYR A 221 10.49 18.56 15.49
N GLY A 222 11.03 17.42 15.05
CA GLY A 222 11.24 16.24 15.90
C GLY A 222 9.94 15.50 16.30
N LEU A 223 8.83 15.68 15.55
CA LEU A 223 7.56 15.01 15.85
C LEU A 223 7.49 13.65 15.15
N ASP A 224 7.03 12.61 15.87
CA ASP A 224 6.58 11.36 15.25
C ASP A 224 5.16 11.54 14.69
N ILE A 225 5.06 12.19 13.52
CA ILE A 225 3.77 12.50 12.88
C ILE A 225 2.93 11.22 12.65
N PRO A 226 3.48 10.13 12.06
CA PRO A 226 2.70 8.91 11.87
C PRO A 226 2.21 8.30 13.19
N GLY A 227 3.09 8.23 14.21
CA GLY A 227 2.73 7.70 15.52
C GLY A 227 1.59 8.48 16.17
N ILE A 228 1.62 9.81 16.09
CA ILE A 228 0.56 10.70 16.62
C ILE A 228 -0.78 10.42 15.91
N LEU A 229 -0.79 10.39 14.58
CA LEU A 229 -2.01 10.21 13.81
C LEU A 229 -2.60 8.80 13.95
N LEU A 230 -1.75 7.77 13.99
CA LEU A 230 -2.19 6.40 14.23
C LEU A 230 -2.75 6.23 15.64
N HIS A 231 -2.13 6.84 16.65
CA HIS A 231 -2.65 6.81 18.02
C HIS A 231 -3.99 7.53 18.12
N PHE A 232 -4.16 8.69 17.46
CA PHE A 232 -5.44 9.39 17.36
C PHE A 232 -6.53 8.48 16.77
N ASN A 233 -6.25 7.82 15.64
CA ASN A 233 -7.18 6.90 14.99
C ASN A 233 -7.54 5.72 15.91
N LYS A 234 -6.55 5.17 16.62
CA LYS A 234 -6.78 4.11 17.60
C LYS A 234 -7.72 4.56 18.71
N CYS A 235 -7.51 5.77 19.26
CA CYS A 235 -8.39 6.32 20.31
C CYS A 235 -9.82 6.49 19.81
N ILE A 236 -10.03 6.94 18.57
CA ILE A 236 -11.37 7.06 17.98
C ILE A 236 -11.99 5.66 17.83
N ASN A 237 -11.29 4.71 17.23
CA ASN A 237 -11.82 3.36 17.00
C ASN A 237 -12.18 2.62 18.30
N GLU A 238 -11.43 2.86 19.38
CA GLU A 238 -11.68 2.27 20.69
C GLU A 238 -12.69 3.06 21.55
N GLY A 239 -13.25 4.16 21.03
CA GLY A 239 -14.15 5.02 21.79
C GLY A 239 -13.49 5.72 22.98
N ARG A 240 -12.16 5.88 22.94
CA ARG A 240 -11.35 6.44 24.06
C ARG A 240 -10.95 7.90 23.86
N MET A 241 -11.65 8.61 23.00
CA MET A 241 -11.36 10.04 22.82
C MET A 241 -11.67 10.82 24.08
N PRO A 242 -10.68 11.51 24.67
CA PRO A 242 -10.89 12.30 25.87
C PRO A 242 -11.78 13.51 25.60
N SER A 243 -12.75 13.75 26.44
CA SER A 243 -13.62 14.91 26.39
C SER A 243 -12.95 16.19 26.91
N SER A 244 -11.91 16.05 27.73
CA SER A 244 -11.16 17.17 28.31
C SER A 244 -9.77 16.74 28.78
N SER A 245 -8.89 17.72 29.08
CA SER A 245 -7.56 17.46 29.66
C SER A 245 -7.63 16.88 31.11
N ARG A 246 -8.77 16.91 31.75
CA ARG A 246 -9.01 16.33 33.08
C ARG A 246 -9.49 14.88 33.02
N ASP A 247 -9.88 14.43 31.84
CA ASP A 247 -10.34 13.07 31.60
C ASP A 247 -9.23 12.04 31.90
N SER A 248 -9.58 10.90 32.50
CA SER A 248 -8.65 9.81 32.75
C SER A 248 -8.12 9.20 31.45
N ALA A 249 -8.94 9.16 30.39
CA ALA A 249 -8.55 8.68 29.06
C ALA A 249 -7.48 9.60 28.43
N TYR A 250 -7.58 10.93 28.61
CA TYR A 250 -6.55 11.87 28.17
C TYR A 250 -5.22 11.62 28.86
N ARG A 251 -5.23 11.40 30.17
CA ARG A 251 -4.01 11.11 30.94
C ARG A 251 -3.36 9.80 30.54
N GLN A 252 -4.17 8.77 30.24
CA GLN A 252 -3.67 7.48 29.74
C GLN A 252 -3.08 7.60 28.33
N ALA A 253 -3.79 8.29 27.42
CA ALA A 253 -3.31 8.55 26.08
C ALA A 253 -2.00 9.34 26.08
N ARG A 254 -1.91 10.40 26.91
CA ARG A 254 -0.69 11.19 27.08
C ARG A 254 0.47 10.37 27.65
N ARG A 255 0.22 9.50 28.61
CA ARG A 255 1.28 8.61 29.18
C ARG A 255 1.76 7.61 28.13
N ALA A 256 0.88 6.99 27.39
CA ALA A 256 1.26 6.05 26.31
C ALA A 256 2.07 6.75 25.22
N PHE A 257 1.72 8.00 24.89
CA PHE A 257 2.46 8.84 23.93
C PHE A 257 3.87 9.19 24.44
N LEU A 258 3.99 9.62 25.70
CA LEU A 258 5.29 10.00 26.29
C LEU A 258 6.23 8.80 26.47
N VAL A 259 5.71 7.62 26.80
CA VAL A 259 6.51 6.39 26.94
C VAL A 259 7.09 5.92 25.59
N GLY A 260 6.39 6.20 24.47
CA GLY A 260 6.93 5.97 23.12
C GLY A 260 8.04 6.93 22.73
N TYR A 261 8.06 8.14 23.31
CA TYR A 261 9.01 9.19 22.98
C TYR A 261 10.37 9.02 23.70
N ASP A 262 10.37 8.44 24.89
CA ASP A 262 11.60 8.22 25.68
C ASP A 262 12.43 6.99 25.23
N ARG A 263 12.04 6.33 24.14
CA ARG A 263 12.73 5.14 23.61
C ARG A 263 13.36 5.31 22.23
N SER A 264 13.45 6.56 21.72
CA SER A 264 14.09 6.85 20.44
C SER A 264 15.49 7.45 20.64
#